data_cf874530746095257c2101ab994c47b1
#
_entry.id   cf874530746095257c2101ab994c47b1
#
_cell.length_a   1.000
_cell.length_b   1.000
_cell.length_c   1.000
_cell.angle_alpha   90.00
_cell.angle_beta   90.00
_cell.angle_gamma   90.00
#
_symmetry.space_group_name_H-M   'P 1'
#
loop_
_entity.id
_entity.type
_entity.pdbx_description
1 polymer ?
#
loop_
_entity_poly.entity_id
_entity_poly.type
_entity_poly.pdbx_seq_one_letter_code
_entity_poly.pdbx_strand_id
1 'polypeptide(L)'
;MGEKSVQKKKFILETARKVFVEKGFKKVTMKDIVEACQISRGGLYLYFDSTSQIFLEVLKLESEEADDVFSGSIREDATSADILILFLQEQKKELLRKENTLTQAIYEYYFEFHPTKKDNILKIQFDSAVKIMEMLIQTGVESGEFYCEDCKGMARNIMFVLEGLKISAQTIGITAETVDREIAYILKSLDA
;
A
#
# COMPACT_ATOMS: atom_id res chain seq x y z
N MET A 1 17.57 -20.71 -6.47
CA MET A 1 16.56 -20.82 -7.55
C MET A 1 17.20 -20.31 -8.85
N GLY A 2 16.99 -20.98 -9.98
CA GLY A 2 17.51 -20.48 -11.26
C GLY A 2 16.72 -19.27 -11.75
N GLU A 3 17.34 -18.39 -12.52
CA GLU A 3 16.77 -17.13 -13.04
C GLU A 3 15.39 -17.33 -13.72
N LYS A 4 15.23 -18.41 -14.50
CA LYS A 4 13.93 -18.78 -15.12
C LYS A 4 12.83 -19.04 -14.09
N SER A 5 13.17 -19.58 -12.91
CA SER A 5 12.19 -19.83 -11.85
C SER A 5 11.73 -18.53 -11.19
N VAL A 6 12.63 -17.58 -10.99
CA VAL A 6 12.31 -16.25 -10.45
C VAL A 6 11.40 -15.47 -11.41
N GLN A 7 11.74 -15.45 -12.69
CA GLN A 7 10.93 -14.81 -13.73
C GLN A 7 9.52 -15.42 -13.82
N LYS A 8 9.43 -16.77 -13.70
CA LYS A 8 8.14 -17.45 -13.71
C LYS A 8 7.30 -17.13 -12.48
N LYS A 9 7.92 -17.06 -11.29
CA LYS A 9 7.23 -16.66 -10.06
C LYS A 9 6.67 -15.24 -10.20
N LYS A 10 7.47 -14.29 -10.68
CA LYS A 10 7.05 -12.90 -10.92
C LYS A 10 5.87 -12.84 -11.91
N PHE A 11 5.94 -13.52 -13.03
CA PHE A 11 4.85 -13.61 -14.01
C PHE A 11 3.54 -14.11 -13.40
N ILE A 12 3.61 -15.15 -12.54
CA ILE A 12 2.43 -15.68 -11.85
C ILE A 12 1.84 -14.61 -10.92
N LEU A 13 2.66 -13.89 -10.16
CA LEU A 13 2.20 -12.84 -9.23
C LEU A 13 1.56 -11.67 -9.97
N GLU A 14 2.17 -11.17 -11.04
CA GLU A 14 1.62 -10.09 -11.87
C GLU A 14 0.28 -10.47 -12.51
N THR A 15 0.15 -11.74 -12.94
CA THR A 15 -1.10 -12.26 -13.51
C THR A 15 -2.17 -12.43 -12.42
N ALA A 16 -1.80 -13.01 -11.28
CA ALA A 16 -2.71 -13.20 -10.15
C ALA A 16 -3.22 -11.86 -9.60
N ARG A 17 -2.36 -10.81 -9.56
CA ARG A 17 -2.78 -9.46 -9.21
C ARG A 17 -4.00 -9.00 -10.01
N LYS A 18 -3.98 -9.18 -11.33
CA LYS A 18 -5.10 -8.79 -12.20
C LYS A 18 -6.38 -9.56 -11.86
N VAL A 19 -6.24 -10.85 -11.56
CA VAL A 19 -7.38 -11.70 -11.14
C VAL A 19 -7.97 -11.22 -9.81
N PHE A 20 -7.12 -10.86 -8.83
CA PHE A 20 -7.59 -10.32 -7.54
C PHE A 20 -8.23 -8.93 -7.69
N VAL A 21 -7.69 -8.08 -8.54
CA VAL A 21 -8.31 -6.77 -8.86
C VAL A 21 -9.71 -6.93 -9.45
N GLU A 22 -9.87 -7.86 -10.38
CA GLU A 22 -11.14 -8.08 -11.07
C GLU A 22 -12.21 -8.77 -10.20
N LYS A 23 -11.80 -9.79 -9.43
CA LYS A 23 -12.75 -10.67 -8.72
C LYS A 23 -12.84 -10.41 -7.20
N GLY A 24 -11.95 -9.62 -6.63
CA GLY A 24 -11.73 -9.56 -5.18
C GLY A 24 -10.99 -10.81 -4.68
N PHE A 25 -10.71 -10.89 -3.37
CA PHE A 25 -10.02 -12.04 -2.79
C PHE A 25 -10.93 -13.27 -2.66
N LYS A 26 -12.15 -13.09 -2.11
CA LYS A 26 -13.06 -14.20 -1.75
C LYS A 26 -13.49 -15.07 -2.91
N LYS A 27 -13.56 -14.51 -4.11
CA LYS A 27 -14.03 -15.22 -5.31
C LYS A 27 -12.91 -15.88 -6.11
N VAL A 28 -11.64 -15.62 -5.77
CA VAL A 28 -10.51 -16.18 -6.51
C VAL A 28 -10.15 -17.55 -6.03
N THR A 29 -9.99 -18.47 -6.98
CA THR A 29 -9.56 -19.86 -6.75
C THR A 29 -8.20 -20.11 -7.42
N MET A 30 -7.51 -21.18 -7.00
CA MET A 30 -6.27 -21.63 -7.67
C MET A 30 -6.53 -21.95 -9.16
N LYS A 31 -7.74 -22.38 -9.52
CA LYS A 31 -8.14 -22.65 -10.90
C LYS A 31 -8.17 -21.37 -11.73
N ASP A 32 -8.73 -20.29 -11.22
CA ASP A 32 -8.76 -19.00 -11.90
C ASP A 32 -7.34 -18.50 -12.24
N ILE A 33 -6.40 -18.68 -11.31
CA ILE A 33 -5.00 -18.26 -11.51
C ILE A 33 -4.31 -19.18 -12.54
N VAL A 34 -4.55 -20.50 -12.50
CA VAL A 34 -4.04 -21.45 -13.50
C VAL A 34 -4.49 -21.07 -14.90
N GLU A 35 -5.78 -20.76 -15.05
CA GLU A 35 -6.38 -20.37 -16.35
C GLU A 35 -5.82 -19.03 -16.83
N ALA A 36 -5.74 -18.03 -15.95
CA ALA A 36 -5.20 -16.72 -16.30
C ALA A 36 -3.72 -16.77 -16.68
N CYS A 37 -2.90 -17.58 -15.99
CA CYS A 37 -1.50 -17.78 -16.29
C CYS A 37 -1.25 -18.70 -17.49
N GLN A 38 -2.25 -19.42 -17.96
CA GLN A 38 -2.13 -20.44 -19.02
C GLN A 38 -1.06 -21.49 -18.71
N ILE A 39 -0.98 -21.94 -17.46
CA ILE A 39 -0.03 -22.98 -17.00
C ILE A 39 -0.77 -24.21 -16.52
N SER A 40 -0.06 -25.33 -16.36
CA SER A 40 -0.64 -26.52 -15.75
C SER A 40 -0.88 -26.31 -14.24
N ARG A 41 -1.86 -27.03 -13.67
CA ARG A 41 -2.11 -27.03 -12.22
C ARG A 41 -0.85 -27.38 -11.43
N GLY A 42 -0.14 -28.43 -11.82
CA GLY A 42 1.13 -28.80 -11.19
C GLY A 42 2.20 -27.70 -11.30
N GLY A 43 2.21 -26.95 -12.42
CA GLY A 43 3.10 -25.82 -12.62
C GLY A 43 2.86 -24.66 -11.66
N LEU A 44 1.60 -24.41 -11.23
CA LEU A 44 1.29 -23.41 -10.19
C LEU A 44 1.67 -23.92 -8.80
N TYR A 45 1.31 -25.17 -8.47
CA TYR A 45 1.59 -25.77 -7.16
C TYR A 45 3.07 -26.00 -6.84
N LEU A 46 3.97 -25.90 -7.85
CA LEU A 46 5.43 -25.84 -7.63
C LEU A 46 5.89 -24.54 -6.94
N TYR A 47 5.08 -23.48 -7.01
CA TYR A 47 5.42 -22.16 -6.46
C TYR A 47 4.55 -21.75 -5.29
N PHE A 48 3.29 -22.15 -5.26
CA PHE A 48 2.31 -21.66 -4.31
C PHE A 48 1.29 -22.75 -3.91
N ASP A 49 1.04 -22.88 -2.62
CA ASP A 49 0.15 -23.88 -2.06
C ASP A 49 -1.31 -23.42 -1.98
N SER A 50 -1.55 -22.11 -1.98
CA SER A 50 -2.87 -21.53 -1.81
C SER A 50 -3.03 -20.14 -2.43
N THR A 51 -4.28 -19.72 -2.67
CA THR A 51 -4.60 -18.36 -3.08
C THR A 51 -4.17 -17.33 -2.05
N SER A 52 -4.26 -17.64 -0.76
CA SER A 52 -3.78 -16.78 0.33
C SER A 52 -2.29 -16.51 0.24
N GLN A 53 -1.48 -17.54 -0.02
CA GLN A 53 -0.04 -17.39 -0.20
C GLN A 53 0.28 -16.51 -1.40
N ILE A 54 -0.38 -16.74 -2.54
CA ILE A 54 -0.21 -15.92 -3.74
C ILE A 54 -0.58 -14.46 -3.44
N PHE A 55 -1.71 -14.25 -2.76
CA PHE A 55 -2.19 -12.91 -2.44
C PHE A 55 -1.20 -12.13 -1.57
N LEU A 56 -0.69 -12.74 -0.51
CA LEU A 56 0.31 -12.12 0.37
C LEU A 56 1.61 -11.78 -0.37
N GLU A 57 2.06 -12.64 -1.29
CA GLU A 57 3.24 -12.36 -2.12
C GLU A 57 2.96 -11.25 -3.16
N VAL A 58 1.73 -11.15 -3.67
CA VAL A 58 1.30 -10.03 -4.52
C VAL A 58 1.36 -8.72 -3.73
N LEU A 59 0.82 -8.68 -2.49
CA LEU A 59 0.87 -7.48 -1.65
C LEU A 59 2.30 -7.05 -1.34
N LYS A 60 3.19 -8.01 -1.12
CA LYS A 60 4.60 -7.73 -0.87
C LYS A 60 5.26 -7.10 -2.11
N LEU A 61 5.05 -7.69 -3.28
CA LEU A 61 5.60 -7.17 -4.54
C LEU A 61 5.08 -5.75 -4.84
N GLU A 62 3.79 -5.49 -4.66
CA GLU A 62 3.20 -4.16 -4.83
C GLU A 62 3.84 -3.11 -3.90
N SER A 63 4.08 -3.48 -2.64
CA SER A 63 4.73 -2.58 -1.68
C SER A 63 6.17 -2.26 -2.08
N GLU A 64 6.95 -3.28 -2.45
CA GLU A 64 8.34 -3.11 -2.89
C GLU A 64 8.42 -2.21 -4.13
N GLU A 65 7.57 -2.44 -5.13
CA GLU A 65 7.52 -1.62 -6.37
C GLU A 65 7.08 -0.17 -6.08
N ALA A 66 6.13 0.04 -5.17
CA ALA A 66 5.68 1.38 -4.77
C ALA A 66 6.77 2.16 -4.02
N ASP A 67 7.49 1.49 -3.11
CA ASP A 67 8.58 2.08 -2.34
C ASP A 67 9.75 2.49 -3.27
N ASP A 68 10.09 1.66 -4.25
CA ASP A 68 11.13 1.95 -5.25
C ASP A 68 10.77 3.16 -6.12
N VAL A 69 9.51 3.23 -6.61
CA VAL A 69 9.02 4.36 -7.41
C VAL A 69 9.01 5.64 -6.61
N PHE A 70 8.51 5.60 -5.36
CA PHE A 70 8.46 6.78 -4.50
C PHE A 70 9.87 7.29 -4.19
N SER A 71 10.77 6.42 -3.75
CA SER A 71 12.16 6.76 -3.43
C SER A 71 12.90 7.35 -4.65
N GLY A 72 12.67 6.80 -5.83
CA GLY A 72 13.25 7.31 -7.08
C GLY A 72 12.69 8.67 -7.53
N SER A 73 11.54 9.11 -6.99
CA SER A 73 10.93 10.41 -7.30
C SER A 73 11.37 11.54 -6.35
N ILE A 74 12.08 11.22 -5.26
CA ILE A 74 12.62 12.21 -4.32
C ILE A 74 13.89 12.83 -4.91
N ARG A 75 13.93 14.15 -4.99
CA ARG A 75 15.15 14.88 -5.43
C ARG A 75 16.21 14.85 -4.32
N GLU A 76 17.47 14.90 -4.71
CA GLU A 76 18.60 14.91 -3.75
C GLU A 76 18.58 16.11 -2.80
N ASP A 77 18.04 17.25 -3.24
CA ASP A 77 17.92 18.51 -2.50
C ASP A 77 16.53 18.70 -1.84
N ALA A 78 15.70 17.66 -1.83
CA ALA A 78 14.33 17.76 -1.29
C ALA A 78 14.34 18.01 0.23
N THR A 79 13.54 18.96 0.67
CA THR A 79 13.31 19.24 2.08
C THR A 79 12.32 18.25 2.69
N SER A 80 12.17 18.24 4.01
CA SER A 80 11.16 17.40 4.68
C SER A 80 9.74 17.78 4.25
N ALA A 81 9.48 19.07 4.03
CA ALA A 81 8.21 19.57 3.52
C ALA A 81 7.95 19.09 2.08
N ASP A 82 8.95 19.14 1.20
CA ASP A 82 8.84 18.64 -0.18
C ASP A 82 8.48 17.14 -0.21
N ILE A 83 9.15 16.33 0.63
CA ILE A 83 8.91 14.88 0.72
C ILE A 83 7.51 14.59 1.25
N LEU A 84 7.06 15.31 2.28
CA LEU A 84 5.72 15.15 2.84
C LEU A 84 4.64 15.52 1.80
N ILE A 85 4.81 16.63 1.10
CA ILE A 85 3.88 17.06 0.05
C ILE A 85 3.82 16.02 -1.07
N LEU A 86 4.98 15.55 -1.54
CA LEU A 86 5.06 14.51 -2.57
C LEU A 86 4.32 13.24 -2.12
N PHE A 87 4.57 12.75 -0.90
CA PHE A 87 3.89 11.60 -0.33
C PHE A 87 2.37 11.77 -0.30
N LEU A 88 1.88 12.90 0.21
CA LEU A 88 0.44 13.17 0.28
C LEU A 88 -0.21 13.28 -1.11
N GLN A 89 0.50 13.82 -2.10
CA GLN A 89 0.03 13.87 -3.48
C GLN A 89 -0.06 12.47 -4.11
N GLU A 90 0.91 11.58 -3.86
CA GLU A 90 0.84 10.18 -4.32
C GLU A 90 -0.30 9.43 -3.63
N GLN A 91 -0.49 9.63 -2.31
CA GLN A 91 -1.65 9.05 -1.61
C GLN A 91 -2.96 9.55 -2.20
N LYS A 92 -3.09 10.84 -2.54
CA LYS A 92 -4.28 11.38 -3.21
C LYS A 92 -4.56 10.68 -4.54
N LYS A 93 -3.55 10.44 -5.38
CA LYS A 93 -3.71 9.73 -6.66
C LYS A 93 -4.25 8.31 -6.42
N GLU A 94 -3.69 7.59 -5.45
CA GLU A 94 -4.15 6.23 -5.10
C GLU A 94 -5.59 6.23 -4.56
N LEU A 95 -5.92 7.17 -3.67
CA LEU A 95 -7.26 7.31 -3.07
C LEU A 95 -8.35 7.58 -4.13
N LEU A 96 -8.02 8.32 -5.17
CA LEU A 96 -8.96 8.69 -6.25
C LEU A 96 -8.95 7.69 -7.41
N ARG A 97 -8.08 6.68 -7.38
CA ARG A 97 -8.03 5.62 -8.38
C ARG A 97 -9.25 4.72 -8.25
N LYS A 98 -10.08 4.69 -9.31
CA LYS A 98 -11.32 3.89 -9.34
C LYS A 98 -11.12 2.47 -9.85
N GLU A 99 -10.07 2.24 -10.61
CA GLU A 99 -9.79 0.98 -11.30
C GLU A 99 -8.38 0.48 -10.98
N ASN A 100 -8.16 -0.81 -11.21
CA ASN A 100 -6.86 -1.46 -11.04
C ASN A 100 -6.26 -1.34 -9.62
N THR A 101 -7.11 -1.40 -8.58
CA THR A 101 -6.70 -1.35 -7.17
C THR A 101 -7.01 -2.66 -6.47
N LEU A 102 -6.11 -3.09 -5.57
CA LEU A 102 -6.29 -4.27 -4.71
C LEU A 102 -7.09 -3.98 -3.43
N THR A 103 -7.51 -2.75 -3.20
CA THR A 103 -8.10 -2.31 -1.92
C THR A 103 -9.26 -3.20 -1.46
N GLN A 104 -10.20 -3.53 -2.37
CA GLN A 104 -11.29 -4.45 -2.04
C GLN A 104 -10.76 -5.83 -1.62
N ALA A 105 -9.86 -6.42 -2.40
CA ALA A 105 -9.31 -7.75 -2.12
C ALA A 105 -8.53 -7.77 -0.80
N ILE A 106 -7.83 -6.68 -0.45
CA ILE A 106 -7.13 -6.50 0.82
C ILE A 106 -8.10 -6.58 1.99
N TYR A 107 -9.16 -5.77 1.99
CA TYR A 107 -10.14 -5.81 3.08
C TYR A 107 -10.90 -7.14 3.16
N GLU A 108 -11.27 -7.74 2.01
CA GLU A 108 -11.89 -9.07 1.99
C GLU A 108 -10.98 -10.12 2.66
N TYR A 109 -9.67 -10.10 2.38
CA TYR A 109 -8.71 -11.01 2.99
C TYR A 109 -8.60 -10.82 4.49
N TYR A 110 -8.40 -9.58 4.96
CA TYR A 110 -8.19 -9.33 6.38
C TYR A 110 -9.45 -9.51 7.22
N PHE A 111 -10.63 -9.27 6.68
CA PHE A 111 -11.90 -9.59 7.34
C PHE A 111 -12.21 -11.08 7.40
N GLU A 112 -11.69 -11.88 6.47
CA GLU A 112 -11.87 -13.34 6.46
C GLU A 112 -10.92 -14.05 7.42
N PHE A 113 -9.62 -13.74 7.33
CA PHE A 113 -8.57 -14.52 7.99
C PHE A 113 -8.15 -13.99 9.35
N HIS A 114 -8.39 -12.73 9.68
CA HIS A 114 -7.98 -12.11 10.94
C HIS A 114 -6.56 -12.52 11.38
N PRO A 115 -5.51 -12.31 10.55
CA PRO A 115 -4.17 -12.81 10.82
C PRO A 115 -3.63 -12.27 12.16
N THR A 116 -2.79 -13.06 12.82
CA THR A 116 -2.14 -12.64 14.07
C THR A 116 -1.25 -11.40 13.83
N LYS A 117 -0.93 -10.66 14.90
CA LYS A 117 -0.09 -9.45 14.78
C LYS A 117 1.25 -9.69 14.07
N LYS A 118 1.82 -10.90 14.19
CA LYS A 118 3.10 -11.26 13.56
C LYS A 118 2.98 -11.55 12.08
N ASP A 119 1.83 -12.06 11.66
CA ASP A 119 1.56 -12.49 10.27
C ASP A 119 0.73 -11.47 9.50
N ASN A 120 0.36 -10.36 10.14
CA ASN A 120 -0.45 -9.31 9.55
C ASN A 120 0.45 -8.32 8.79
N ILE A 121 0.63 -8.58 7.49
CA ILE A 121 1.45 -7.74 6.59
C ILE A 121 0.95 -6.29 6.59
N LEU A 122 -0.38 -6.07 6.54
CA LEU A 122 -0.95 -4.73 6.57
C LEU A 122 -0.54 -3.96 7.84
N LYS A 123 -0.56 -4.64 9.00
CA LYS A 123 -0.09 -4.03 10.24
C LYS A 123 1.41 -3.72 10.21
N ILE A 124 2.21 -4.64 9.70
CA ILE A 124 3.67 -4.45 9.58
C ILE A 124 3.97 -3.26 8.67
N GLN A 125 3.30 -3.16 7.53
CA GLN A 125 3.44 -2.04 6.60
C GLN A 125 2.98 -0.72 7.24
N PHE A 126 1.85 -0.72 7.95
CA PHE A 126 1.35 0.45 8.66
C PHE A 126 2.34 0.92 9.74
N ASP A 127 2.85 0.02 10.58
CA ASP A 127 3.82 0.35 11.63
C ASP A 127 5.14 0.87 11.02
N SER A 128 5.60 0.32 9.90
CA SER A 128 6.77 0.81 9.14
C SER A 128 6.52 2.22 8.59
N ALA A 129 5.38 2.45 7.96
CA ALA A 129 5.03 3.75 7.39
C ALA A 129 4.92 4.83 8.49
N VAL A 130 4.31 4.49 9.65
CA VAL A 130 4.29 5.39 10.82
C VAL A 130 5.70 5.77 11.25
N LYS A 131 6.63 4.79 11.31
CA LYS A 131 8.01 5.05 11.72
C LYS A 131 8.75 5.95 10.73
N ILE A 132 8.60 5.73 9.43
CA ILE A 132 9.21 6.55 8.39
C ILE A 132 8.64 7.97 8.45
N MET A 133 7.33 8.12 8.61
CA MET A 133 6.66 9.42 8.76
C MET A 133 7.11 10.15 10.04
N GLU A 134 7.26 9.44 11.17
CA GLU A 134 7.81 9.99 12.40
C GLU A 134 9.20 10.57 12.18
N MET A 135 10.09 9.83 11.52
CA MET A 135 11.44 10.30 11.19
C MET A 135 11.42 11.53 10.28
N LEU A 136 10.55 11.54 9.26
CA LEU A 136 10.41 12.67 8.34
C LEU A 136 9.96 13.94 9.08
N ILE A 137 8.95 13.83 9.94
CA ILE A 137 8.44 14.95 10.74
C ILE A 137 9.54 15.43 11.71
N GLN A 138 10.24 14.53 12.38
CA GLN A 138 11.33 14.86 13.29
C GLN A 138 12.44 15.63 12.58
N THR A 139 12.86 15.18 11.39
CA THR A 139 13.87 15.88 10.58
C THR A 139 13.39 17.29 10.21
N GLY A 140 12.14 17.47 9.83
CA GLY A 140 11.56 18.77 9.52
C GLY A 140 11.47 19.70 10.73
N VAL A 141 11.22 19.16 11.94
CA VAL A 141 11.27 19.95 13.18
C VAL A 141 12.72 20.39 13.48
N GLU A 142 13.70 19.50 13.34
CA GLU A 142 15.11 19.79 13.56
C GLU A 142 15.67 20.83 12.57
N SER A 143 15.17 20.85 11.32
CA SER A 143 15.53 21.85 10.30
C SER A 143 14.73 23.15 10.41
N GLY A 144 13.70 23.20 11.28
CA GLY A 144 12.83 24.38 11.43
C GLY A 144 11.76 24.52 10.35
N GLU A 145 11.51 23.47 9.56
CA GLU A 145 10.46 23.44 8.55
C GLU A 145 9.07 23.12 9.14
N PHE A 146 9.03 22.39 10.27
CA PHE A 146 7.83 21.98 10.96
C PHE A 146 7.83 22.39 12.42
N TYR A 147 6.62 22.56 12.97
CA TYR A 147 6.39 22.62 14.42
C TYR A 147 5.56 21.42 14.83
N CYS A 148 6.10 20.57 15.70
CA CYS A 148 5.40 19.39 16.20
C CYS A 148 5.99 18.94 17.54
N GLU A 149 5.18 18.95 18.63
CA GLU A 149 5.60 18.49 19.94
C GLU A 149 5.58 16.96 20.08
N ASP A 150 4.66 16.27 19.39
CA ASP A 150 4.52 14.81 19.37
C ASP A 150 4.59 14.28 17.95
N CYS A 151 5.81 14.21 17.40
CA CYS A 151 6.06 13.73 16.04
C CYS A 151 5.50 12.30 15.81
N LYS A 152 5.59 11.45 16.83
CA LYS A 152 5.09 10.08 16.76
C LYS A 152 3.56 10.01 16.72
N GLY A 153 2.90 10.79 17.55
CA GLY A 153 1.45 10.92 17.56
C GLY A 153 0.93 11.48 16.25
N MET A 154 1.60 12.53 15.72
CA MET A 154 1.26 13.15 14.44
C MET A 154 1.45 12.17 13.27
N ALA A 155 2.57 11.45 13.19
CA ALA A 155 2.79 10.44 12.17
C ALA A 155 1.68 9.38 12.17
N ARG A 156 1.30 8.90 13.35
CA ARG A 156 0.21 7.93 13.49
C ARG A 156 -1.15 8.51 13.08
N ASN A 157 -1.42 9.76 13.43
CA ASN A 157 -2.64 10.45 13.04
C ASN A 157 -2.75 10.55 11.52
N ILE A 158 -1.70 11.01 10.83
CA ILE A 158 -1.63 11.07 9.36
C ILE A 158 -1.97 9.71 8.75
N MET A 159 -1.35 8.65 9.22
CA MET A 159 -1.59 7.30 8.68
C MET A 159 -3.02 6.82 8.93
N PHE A 160 -3.63 7.11 10.07
CA PHE A 160 -5.04 6.78 10.33
C PHE A 160 -6.00 7.60 9.48
N VAL A 161 -5.72 8.88 9.21
CA VAL A 161 -6.52 9.70 8.29
C VAL A 161 -6.49 9.07 6.90
N LEU A 162 -5.31 8.70 6.39
CA LEU A 162 -5.17 8.05 5.08
C LEU A 162 -5.90 6.70 5.01
N GLU A 163 -5.80 5.85 6.06
CA GLU A 163 -6.56 4.59 6.12
C GLU A 163 -8.09 4.85 6.16
N GLY A 164 -8.53 5.84 6.90
CA GLY A 164 -9.95 6.26 6.92
C GLY A 164 -10.43 6.69 5.54
N LEU A 165 -9.63 7.46 4.80
CA LEU A 165 -9.92 7.86 3.43
C LEU A 165 -9.96 6.68 2.46
N LYS A 166 -9.05 5.68 2.60
CA LYS A 166 -9.06 4.46 1.78
C LYS A 166 -10.36 3.67 1.94
N ILE A 167 -10.82 3.47 3.17
CA ILE A 167 -12.10 2.80 3.44
C ILE A 167 -13.26 3.64 2.92
N SER A 168 -13.26 4.95 3.14
CA SER A 168 -14.30 5.86 2.66
C SER A 168 -14.43 5.85 1.15
N ALA A 169 -13.30 5.77 0.42
CA ALA A 169 -13.28 5.66 -1.03
C ALA A 169 -14.04 4.42 -1.55
N GLN A 170 -14.00 3.32 -0.80
CA GLN A 170 -14.62 2.04 -1.18
C GLN A 170 -16.07 1.90 -0.70
N THR A 171 -16.51 2.74 0.23
CA THR A 171 -17.83 2.60 0.89
C THR A 171 -18.77 3.74 0.58
N ILE A 172 -18.48 4.94 1.06
CA ILE A 172 -19.34 6.12 0.89
C ILE A 172 -18.98 6.98 -0.32
N GLY A 173 -17.83 6.70 -0.93
CA GLY A 173 -17.23 7.54 -1.97
C GLY A 173 -16.54 8.78 -1.40
N ILE A 174 -15.49 9.22 -2.08
CA ILE A 174 -14.79 10.49 -1.77
C ILE A 174 -14.56 11.29 -3.04
N THR A 175 -14.39 12.60 -2.89
CA THR A 175 -14.05 13.52 -3.98
C THR A 175 -12.62 14.03 -3.81
N ALA A 176 -12.06 14.57 -4.89
CA ALA A 176 -10.76 15.23 -4.83
C ALA A 176 -10.75 16.38 -3.81
N GLU A 177 -11.86 17.15 -3.73
CA GLU A 177 -12.02 18.24 -2.76
C GLU A 177 -11.97 17.73 -1.31
N THR A 178 -12.60 16.57 -1.02
CA THR A 178 -12.54 15.95 0.30
C THR A 178 -11.10 15.60 0.67
N VAL A 179 -10.38 14.96 -0.24
CA VAL A 179 -8.98 14.56 0.00
C VAL A 179 -8.08 15.78 0.17
N ASP A 180 -8.25 16.82 -0.67
CA ASP A 180 -7.48 18.06 -0.57
C ASP A 180 -7.69 18.77 0.77
N ARG A 181 -8.91 18.74 1.29
CA ARG A 181 -9.23 19.32 2.60
C ARG A 181 -8.51 18.59 3.74
N GLU A 182 -8.50 17.25 3.74
CA GLU A 182 -7.78 16.46 4.76
C GLU A 182 -6.26 16.66 4.64
N ILE A 183 -5.71 16.72 3.43
CA ILE A 183 -4.31 17.06 3.21
C ILE A 183 -3.98 18.45 3.75
N ALA A 184 -4.82 19.45 3.50
CA ALA A 184 -4.64 20.79 4.02
C ALA A 184 -4.65 20.83 5.56
N TYR A 185 -5.51 20.04 6.21
CA TYR A 185 -5.50 19.91 7.68
C TYR A 185 -4.21 19.26 8.20
N ILE A 186 -3.70 18.23 7.53
CA ILE A 186 -2.41 17.61 7.88
C ILE A 186 -1.28 18.63 7.79
N LEU A 187 -1.16 19.33 6.67
CA LEU A 187 -0.11 20.33 6.46
C LEU A 187 -0.21 21.47 7.49
N LYS A 188 -1.42 22.00 7.70
CA LYS A 188 -1.65 23.08 8.67
C LYS A 188 -1.30 22.68 10.11
N SER A 189 -1.42 21.40 10.45
CA SER A 189 -1.07 20.91 11.80
C SER A 189 0.43 20.81 12.05
N LEU A 190 1.25 20.97 11.00
CA LEU A 190 2.72 20.99 11.03
C LEU A 190 3.31 22.38 10.73
N ASP A 191 2.46 23.36 10.39
CA ASP A 191 2.91 24.73 10.14
C ASP A 191 3.41 25.36 11.45
N ALA A 192 4.55 26.09 11.36
CA ALA A 192 5.16 26.85 12.45
C ALA A 192 4.48 28.19 12.69
#